data_09836103ccb04ee437bc216543357897
#
_entry.id   09836103ccb04ee437bc216543357897
#
_cell.length_a   1.000
_cell.length_b   1.000
_cell.length_c   1.000
_cell.angle_alpha   90.00
_cell.angle_beta   90.00
_cell.angle_gamma   90.00
#
_symmetry.space_group_name_H-M   'P 1'
#
loop_
_entity.id
_entity.type
_entity.pdbx_description
1 polymer ?
#
loop_
_entity_poly.entity_id
_entity_poly.type
_entity_poly.pdbx_seq_one_letter_code
_entity_poly.pdbx_strand_id
1 'polypeptide(L)'
;MLLRILTIFALPIVLALLLFVILGFFVWWPFYLLALPAAAVVLWFFYNRTDQTVLGKLDARNLGELEGERFRSTVESLTLQSGIDHPNLFVIDSQACNLAAIDGKEPALVATSGLLETLDVLELEGVVAHGLTKLSSGTMNYETLAASATPFITGWQHNKAREWGSGDAGVLAYDISGVGLTRYPPGLRSALERIDGRSTDIAGGESLGAAWLVPPAGQRVPLDHRIEVLWEL
;
A
#
# COMPACT_ATOMS: atom_id res chain seq x y z
N MET A 1 12.19 -10.66 -7.84
CA MET A 1 10.73 -10.44 -7.68
C MET A 1 9.98 -11.75 -7.44
N LEU A 2 9.98 -12.70 -8.38
CA LEU A 2 9.20 -13.96 -8.28
C LEU A 2 9.46 -14.74 -6.98
N LEU A 3 10.72 -14.90 -6.56
CA LEU A 3 11.07 -15.63 -5.34
C LEU A 3 10.47 -15.02 -4.06
N ARG A 4 10.41 -13.69 -3.96
CA ARG A 4 9.82 -12.99 -2.82
C ARG A 4 8.32 -13.18 -2.77
N ILE A 5 7.63 -13.12 -3.92
CA ILE A 5 6.20 -13.41 -4.03
C ILE A 5 5.92 -14.85 -3.61
N LEU A 6 6.71 -15.81 -4.08
CA LEU A 6 6.59 -17.22 -3.67
C LEU A 6 6.76 -17.41 -2.16
N THR A 7 7.62 -16.64 -1.51
CA THR A 7 7.79 -16.72 -0.05
C THR A 7 6.55 -16.21 0.70
N ILE A 8 5.95 -15.12 0.23
CA ILE A 8 4.71 -14.58 0.83
C ILE A 8 3.58 -15.60 0.73
N PHE A 9 3.43 -16.24 -0.42
CA PHE A 9 2.37 -17.23 -0.66
C PHE A 9 2.80 -18.68 -0.37
N ALA A 10 3.92 -18.90 0.32
CA ALA A 10 4.45 -20.25 0.56
C ALA A 10 3.42 -21.18 1.24
N LEU A 11 2.68 -20.68 2.24
CA LEU A 11 1.72 -21.50 2.96
C LEU A 11 0.55 -21.97 2.07
N PRO A 12 -0.19 -21.09 1.38
CA PRO A 12 -1.27 -21.54 0.49
C PRO A 12 -0.78 -22.41 -0.66
N ILE A 13 0.43 -22.14 -1.19
CA ILE A 13 1.02 -23.00 -2.23
C ILE A 13 1.33 -24.40 -1.68
N VAL A 14 1.96 -24.49 -0.51
CA VAL A 14 2.29 -25.79 0.12
C VAL A 14 1.01 -26.58 0.43
N LEU A 15 -0.03 -25.93 0.95
CA LEU A 15 -1.31 -26.57 1.20
C LEU A 15 -1.96 -27.08 -0.09
N ALA A 16 -1.94 -26.31 -1.17
CA ALA A 16 -2.46 -26.76 -2.46
C ALA A 16 -1.65 -27.95 -3.01
N LEU A 17 -0.32 -27.90 -2.96
CA LEU A 17 0.55 -29.01 -3.39
C LEU A 17 0.31 -30.27 -2.56
N LEU A 18 0.22 -30.15 -1.23
CA LEU A 18 -0.07 -31.29 -0.34
C LEU A 18 -1.42 -31.94 -0.67
N LEU A 19 -2.46 -31.13 -0.94
CA LEU A 19 -3.76 -31.66 -1.34
C LEU A 19 -3.64 -32.51 -2.60
N PHE A 20 -2.94 -32.03 -3.64
CA PHE A 20 -2.77 -32.77 -4.89
C PHE A 20 -1.88 -34.02 -4.71
N VAL A 21 -0.88 -33.98 -3.80
CA VAL A 21 -0.08 -35.14 -3.45
C VAL A 21 -0.95 -36.21 -2.78
N ILE A 22 -1.78 -35.82 -1.84
CA ILE A 22 -2.70 -36.73 -1.15
C ILE A 22 -3.71 -37.35 -2.15
N LEU A 23 -4.30 -36.53 -3.01
CA LEU A 23 -5.23 -37.00 -4.05
C LEU A 23 -4.54 -37.94 -5.04
N GLY A 24 -3.30 -37.64 -5.44
CA GLY A 24 -2.50 -38.52 -6.29
C GLY A 24 -2.19 -39.86 -5.66
N PHE A 25 -1.96 -39.90 -4.34
CA PHE A 25 -1.69 -41.13 -3.59
C PHE A 25 -2.95 -41.99 -3.37
N PHE A 26 -4.07 -41.35 -2.99
CA PHE A 26 -5.31 -42.07 -2.60
C PHE A 26 -6.32 -42.27 -3.74
N VAL A 27 -6.27 -41.43 -4.78
CA VAL A 27 -7.29 -41.45 -5.85
C VAL A 27 -6.69 -41.89 -7.17
N TRP A 28 -5.75 -41.13 -7.75
CA TRP A 28 -5.16 -41.46 -9.04
C TRP A 28 -3.91 -40.63 -9.34
N TRP A 29 -2.86 -41.24 -9.85
CA TRP A 29 -1.58 -40.64 -10.15
C TRP A 29 -1.60 -39.34 -11.02
N PRO A 30 -2.54 -39.10 -11.97
CA PRO A 30 -2.57 -37.87 -12.74
C PRO A 30 -2.73 -36.59 -11.90
N PHE A 31 -3.22 -36.67 -10.66
CA PHE A 31 -3.32 -35.51 -9.75
C PHE A 31 -1.95 -34.89 -9.46
N TYR A 32 -0.87 -35.65 -9.51
CA TYR A 32 0.50 -35.10 -9.36
C TYR A 32 0.84 -34.11 -10.49
N LEU A 33 0.37 -34.39 -11.74
CA LEU A 33 0.62 -33.51 -12.88
C LEU A 33 -0.18 -32.20 -12.80
N LEU A 34 -1.28 -32.19 -12.07
CA LEU A 34 -2.13 -31.00 -11.87
C LEU A 34 -1.65 -30.11 -10.72
N ALA A 35 -0.75 -30.57 -9.87
CA ALA A 35 -0.29 -29.82 -8.70
C ALA A 35 0.37 -28.47 -9.07
N LEU A 36 1.29 -28.48 -10.06
CA LEU A 36 1.96 -27.25 -10.49
C LEU A 36 1.03 -26.26 -11.20
N PRO A 37 0.19 -26.67 -12.16
CA PRO A 37 -0.83 -25.78 -12.74
C PRO A 37 -1.79 -25.21 -11.67
N ALA A 38 -2.22 -26.01 -10.71
CA ALA A 38 -3.08 -25.54 -9.63
C ALA A 38 -2.41 -24.47 -8.77
N ALA A 39 -1.15 -24.68 -8.39
CA ALA A 39 -0.38 -23.67 -7.67
C ALA A 39 -0.22 -22.37 -8.45
N ALA A 40 0.00 -22.46 -9.76
CA ALA A 40 0.08 -21.29 -10.65
C ALA A 40 -1.26 -20.54 -10.72
N VAL A 41 -2.39 -21.26 -10.81
CA VAL A 41 -3.73 -20.67 -10.79
C VAL A 41 -4.01 -19.97 -9.46
N VAL A 42 -3.64 -20.57 -8.34
CA VAL A 42 -3.79 -19.95 -7.02
C VAL A 42 -3.00 -18.64 -6.93
N LEU A 43 -1.73 -18.65 -7.34
CA LEU A 43 -0.89 -17.44 -7.38
C LEU A 43 -1.49 -16.37 -8.29
N TRP A 44 -1.90 -16.75 -9.49
CA TRP A 44 -2.53 -15.85 -10.45
C TRP A 44 -3.81 -15.23 -9.90
N PHE A 45 -4.66 -16.03 -9.25
CA PHE A 45 -5.90 -15.56 -8.65
C PHE A 45 -5.64 -14.55 -7.53
N PHE A 46 -4.73 -14.85 -6.60
CA PHE A 46 -4.37 -13.92 -5.54
C PHE A 46 -3.76 -12.63 -6.09
N TYR A 47 -2.83 -12.74 -7.03
CA TYR A 47 -2.20 -11.56 -7.65
C TYR A 47 -3.23 -10.65 -8.34
N ASN A 48 -4.16 -11.22 -9.11
CA ASN A 48 -5.17 -10.43 -9.83
C ASN A 48 -6.29 -9.87 -8.94
N ARG A 49 -6.43 -10.36 -7.71
CA ARG A 49 -7.47 -9.91 -6.77
C ARG A 49 -6.93 -9.08 -5.61
N THR A 50 -5.63 -8.87 -5.58
CA THR A 50 -4.94 -8.15 -4.48
C THR A 50 -5.57 -6.80 -4.19
N ASP A 51 -5.70 -5.95 -5.21
CA ASP A 51 -6.19 -4.58 -5.09
C ASP A 51 -7.63 -4.55 -4.56
N GLN A 52 -8.52 -5.32 -5.17
CA GLN A 52 -9.93 -5.41 -4.78
C GLN A 52 -10.09 -5.95 -3.35
N THR A 53 -9.26 -6.92 -2.96
CA THR A 53 -9.29 -7.49 -1.61
C THR A 53 -8.87 -6.47 -0.57
N VAL A 54 -7.83 -5.71 -0.85
CA VAL A 54 -7.33 -4.66 0.05
C VAL A 54 -8.32 -3.51 0.13
N LEU A 55 -8.81 -3.00 -0.99
CA LEU A 55 -9.81 -1.94 -1.04
C LEU A 55 -11.11 -2.34 -0.32
N GLY A 56 -11.56 -3.59 -0.50
CA GLY A 56 -12.73 -4.13 0.22
C GLY A 56 -12.52 -4.23 1.73
N LYS A 57 -11.31 -4.57 2.21
CA LYS A 57 -10.98 -4.57 3.65
C LYS A 57 -11.01 -3.18 4.27
N LEU A 58 -10.65 -2.17 3.49
CA LEU A 58 -10.62 -0.77 3.91
C LEU A 58 -11.98 -0.08 3.78
N ASP A 59 -12.99 -0.77 3.24
CA ASP A 59 -14.28 -0.16 2.85
C ASP A 59 -14.08 1.10 1.97
N ALA A 60 -13.08 1.02 1.10
CA ALA A 60 -12.71 2.12 0.22
C ALA A 60 -13.68 2.19 -0.96
N ARG A 61 -14.26 3.36 -1.18
CA ARG A 61 -15.16 3.64 -2.30
C ARG A 61 -14.48 4.50 -3.37
N ASN A 62 -14.97 4.42 -4.59
CA ASN A 62 -14.51 5.31 -5.64
C ASN A 62 -14.72 6.77 -5.26
N LEU A 63 -13.77 7.61 -5.61
CA LEU A 63 -13.84 9.05 -5.39
C LEU A 63 -15.01 9.63 -6.23
N GLY A 64 -15.97 10.27 -5.57
CA GLY A 64 -17.10 10.96 -6.23
C GLY A 64 -16.62 12.13 -7.10
N GLU A 65 -17.41 12.50 -8.12
CA GLU A 65 -17.02 13.58 -9.06
C GLU A 65 -16.83 14.93 -8.38
N LEU A 66 -17.67 15.26 -7.41
CA LEU A 66 -17.64 16.58 -6.73
C LEU A 66 -16.84 16.55 -5.43
N GLU A 67 -16.75 15.41 -4.77
CA GLU A 67 -16.19 15.28 -3.41
C GLU A 67 -14.68 15.28 -3.37
N GLY A 68 -13.98 15.09 -4.34
CA GLY A 68 -12.52 14.97 -4.30
C GLY A 68 -11.84 15.77 -5.41
N GLU A 69 -12.45 16.85 -5.89
CA GLU A 69 -11.92 17.63 -7.00
C GLU A 69 -10.48 18.12 -6.71
N ARG A 70 -10.22 18.60 -5.49
CA ARG A 70 -8.86 19.00 -5.09
C ARG A 70 -7.89 17.83 -5.12
N PHE A 71 -8.27 16.66 -4.61
CA PHE A 71 -7.42 15.48 -4.59
C PHE A 71 -7.14 15.01 -6.01
N ARG A 72 -8.17 14.92 -6.87
CA ARG A 72 -8.03 14.52 -8.27
C ARG A 72 -7.13 15.48 -9.04
N SER A 73 -7.40 16.79 -8.98
CA SER A 73 -6.60 17.79 -9.69
C SER A 73 -5.15 17.83 -9.24
N THR A 74 -4.89 17.61 -7.94
CA THR A 74 -3.53 17.50 -7.40
C THR A 74 -2.81 16.27 -7.96
N VAL A 75 -3.46 15.10 -7.98
CA VAL A 75 -2.87 13.87 -8.55
C VAL A 75 -2.61 14.05 -10.04
N GLU A 76 -3.57 14.57 -10.81
CA GLU A 76 -3.43 14.83 -12.24
C GLU A 76 -2.24 15.78 -12.53
N SER A 77 -2.14 16.87 -11.80
CA SER A 77 -1.04 17.83 -11.95
C SER A 77 0.33 17.18 -11.71
N LEU A 78 0.47 16.45 -10.61
CA LEU A 78 1.74 15.82 -10.24
C LEU A 78 2.11 14.65 -11.16
N THR A 79 1.14 13.86 -11.63
CA THR A 79 1.41 12.76 -12.57
C THR A 79 1.83 13.27 -13.94
N LEU A 80 1.20 14.33 -14.44
CA LEU A 80 1.60 15.00 -15.68
C LEU A 80 3.02 15.59 -15.60
N GLN A 81 3.37 16.18 -14.45
CA GLN A 81 4.69 16.78 -14.24
C GLN A 81 5.79 15.74 -14.09
N SER A 82 5.50 14.61 -13.43
CA SER A 82 6.50 13.57 -13.10
C SER A 82 6.62 12.47 -14.14
N GLY A 83 5.61 12.30 -15.00
CA GLY A 83 5.52 11.16 -15.91
C GLY A 83 5.20 9.84 -15.21
N ILE A 84 4.74 9.88 -13.97
CA ILE A 84 4.22 8.71 -13.24
C ILE A 84 2.83 8.38 -13.78
N ASP A 85 2.52 7.09 -13.97
CA ASP A 85 1.21 6.65 -14.40
C ASP A 85 0.12 7.08 -13.40
N HIS A 86 -1.03 7.53 -13.92
CA HIS A 86 -2.13 8.01 -13.08
C HIS A 86 -2.76 6.85 -12.31
N PRO A 87 -2.71 6.86 -10.96
CA PRO A 87 -3.31 5.81 -10.14
C PRO A 87 -4.83 5.96 -10.05
N ASN A 88 -5.54 4.89 -9.73
CA ASN A 88 -6.94 4.95 -9.34
C ASN A 88 -7.10 5.69 -8.00
N LEU A 89 -8.18 6.45 -7.85
CA LEU A 89 -8.42 7.26 -6.66
C LEU A 89 -9.62 6.74 -5.89
N PHE A 90 -9.38 6.47 -4.60
CA PHE A 90 -10.40 5.99 -3.67
C PHE A 90 -10.44 6.86 -2.42
N VAL A 91 -11.57 6.80 -1.72
CA VAL A 91 -11.76 7.47 -0.44
C VAL A 91 -12.32 6.49 0.59
N ILE A 92 -11.88 6.65 1.84
CA ILE A 92 -12.41 5.96 3.00
C ILE A 92 -13.18 6.99 3.84
N ASP A 93 -14.44 6.70 4.16
CA ASP A 93 -15.25 7.56 5.03
C ASP A 93 -14.80 7.40 6.49
N SER A 94 -13.75 8.12 6.85
CA SER A 94 -13.14 8.10 8.18
C SER A 94 -12.60 9.48 8.54
N GLN A 95 -12.78 9.88 9.80
CA GLN A 95 -12.22 11.11 10.36
C GLN A 95 -10.71 10.99 10.67
N ALA A 96 -10.14 9.81 10.58
CA ALA A 96 -8.69 9.64 10.67
C ALA A 96 -8.00 10.37 9.51
N CYS A 97 -6.77 10.86 9.73
CA CYS A 97 -6.02 11.61 8.74
C CYS A 97 -4.89 10.72 8.18
N ASN A 98 -5.15 10.04 7.06
CA ASN A 98 -4.13 9.19 6.45
C ASN A 98 -4.34 9.03 4.93
N LEU A 99 -3.26 8.61 4.24
CA LEU A 99 -3.26 8.26 2.83
C LEU A 99 -2.51 6.94 2.65
N ALA A 100 -3.06 6.01 1.86
CA ALA A 100 -2.40 4.77 1.50
C ALA A 100 -2.03 4.75 0.01
N ALA A 101 -0.85 4.21 -0.28
CA ALA A 101 -0.40 3.85 -1.63
C ALA A 101 -0.52 2.33 -1.78
N ILE A 102 -1.46 1.88 -2.60
CA ILE A 102 -1.72 0.47 -2.88
C ILE A 102 -1.12 0.15 -4.25
N ASP A 103 -0.08 -0.67 -4.26
CA ASP A 103 0.62 -1.07 -5.46
C ASP A 103 0.27 -2.53 -5.79
N GLY A 104 -0.38 -2.74 -6.91
CA GLY A 104 -0.86 -4.03 -7.38
C GLY A 104 -0.98 -4.03 -8.90
N LYS A 105 -1.99 -4.72 -9.41
CA LYS A 105 -2.27 -4.72 -10.85
C LYS A 105 -2.74 -3.35 -11.33
N GLU A 106 -3.56 -2.72 -10.53
CA GLU A 106 -4.10 -1.38 -10.76
C GLU A 106 -3.68 -0.48 -9.58
N PRO A 107 -2.56 0.26 -9.71
CA PRO A 107 -2.09 1.12 -8.63
C PRO A 107 -3.16 2.12 -8.17
N ALA A 108 -3.25 2.35 -6.86
CA ALA A 108 -4.27 3.21 -6.29
C ALA A 108 -3.71 4.09 -5.16
N LEU A 109 -4.25 5.31 -5.07
CA LEU A 109 -4.13 6.16 -3.90
C LEU A 109 -5.47 6.19 -3.16
N VAL A 110 -5.43 5.92 -1.87
CA VAL A 110 -6.60 5.87 -1.01
C VAL A 110 -6.46 6.91 0.07
N ALA A 111 -7.26 7.95 0.02
CA ALA A 111 -7.28 9.01 1.03
C ALA A 111 -8.45 8.82 1.99
N THR A 112 -8.32 9.28 3.22
CA THR A 112 -9.46 9.38 4.15
C THR A 112 -10.19 10.72 3.99
N SER A 113 -11.49 10.75 4.23
CA SER A 113 -12.26 12.00 4.23
C SER A 113 -11.69 13.01 5.22
N GLY A 114 -11.29 12.58 6.42
CA GLY A 114 -10.65 13.42 7.41
C GLY A 114 -9.34 14.06 6.94
N LEU A 115 -8.52 13.36 6.15
CA LEU A 115 -7.33 13.94 5.52
C LEU A 115 -7.69 15.05 4.52
N LEU A 116 -8.64 14.77 3.61
CA LEU A 116 -9.06 15.71 2.57
C LEU A 116 -9.72 16.96 3.13
N GLU A 117 -10.42 16.86 4.28
CA GLU A 117 -11.01 17.99 4.99
C GLU A 117 -9.98 18.80 5.78
N THR A 118 -8.94 18.15 6.29
CA THR A 118 -7.96 18.77 7.19
C THR A 118 -6.88 19.54 6.44
N LEU A 119 -6.38 19.00 5.33
CA LEU A 119 -5.23 19.55 4.62
C LEU A 119 -5.63 20.66 3.65
N ASP A 120 -4.77 21.68 3.57
CA ASP A 120 -4.86 22.67 2.50
C ASP A 120 -4.25 22.15 1.17
N VAL A 121 -4.25 22.99 0.15
CA VAL A 121 -3.81 22.59 -1.20
C VAL A 121 -2.34 22.20 -1.24
N LEU A 122 -1.46 22.95 -0.59
CA LEU A 122 0.00 22.72 -0.60
C LEU A 122 0.38 21.52 0.27
N GLU A 123 -0.32 21.33 1.38
CA GLU A 123 -0.17 20.18 2.26
C GLU A 123 -0.62 18.91 1.56
N LEU A 124 -1.77 18.95 0.88
CA LEU A 124 -2.28 17.84 0.10
C LEU A 124 -1.34 17.48 -1.05
N GLU A 125 -0.76 18.46 -1.72
CA GLU A 125 0.23 18.26 -2.77
C GLU A 125 1.47 17.51 -2.25
N GLY A 126 1.99 17.88 -1.08
CA GLY A 126 3.11 17.19 -0.44
C GLY A 126 2.78 15.74 -0.10
N VAL A 127 1.60 15.48 0.45
CA VAL A 127 1.15 14.14 0.81
C VAL A 127 0.89 13.26 -0.42
N VAL A 128 0.28 13.81 -1.47
CA VAL A 128 0.07 13.11 -2.74
C VAL A 128 1.40 12.77 -3.40
N ALA A 129 2.35 13.71 -3.42
CA ALA A 129 3.69 13.48 -3.97
C ALA A 129 4.41 12.33 -3.25
N HIS A 130 4.32 12.27 -1.91
CA HIS A 130 4.83 11.13 -1.13
C HIS A 130 4.15 9.81 -1.55
N GLY A 131 2.83 9.79 -1.70
CA GLY A 131 2.10 8.62 -2.16
C GLY A 131 2.51 8.16 -3.57
N LEU A 132 2.65 9.09 -4.51
CA LEU A 132 3.08 8.82 -5.89
C LEU A 132 4.50 8.25 -5.94
N THR A 133 5.43 8.78 -5.14
CA THR A 133 6.79 8.24 -5.08
C THR A 133 6.84 6.82 -4.52
N LYS A 134 5.95 6.48 -3.58
CA LYS A 134 5.77 5.09 -3.13
C LYS A 134 5.34 4.18 -4.26
N LEU A 135 4.31 4.56 -5.03
CA LEU A 135 3.83 3.76 -6.16
C LEU A 135 4.91 3.58 -7.21
N SER A 136 5.65 4.63 -7.55
CA SER A 136 6.71 4.56 -8.55
C SER A 136 7.92 3.70 -8.14
N SER A 137 8.11 3.48 -6.83
CA SER A 137 9.22 2.64 -6.32
C SER A 137 9.06 1.16 -6.61
N GLY A 138 7.82 0.68 -6.86
CA GLY A 138 7.47 -0.73 -7.06
C GLY A 138 7.74 -1.64 -5.84
N THR A 139 8.07 -1.08 -4.69
CA THR A 139 8.35 -1.83 -3.46
C THR A 139 7.11 -2.13 -2.64
N MET A 140 6.05 -1.34 -2.82
CA MET A 140 4.77 -1.51 -2.11
C MET A 140 4.02 -2.78 -2.49
N ASN A 141 4.32 -3.37 -3.65
CA ASN A 141 3.73 -4.63 -4.11
C ASN A 141 3.82 -5.75 -3.05
N TYR A 142 4.92 -5.86 -2.31
CA TYR A 142 5.08 -6.92 -1.32
C TYR A 142 4.16 -6.73 -0.11
N GLU A 143 3.98 -5.50 0.35
CA GLU A 143 3.10 -5.19 1.48
C GLU A 143 1.63 -5.34 1.08
N THR A 144 1.26 -4.83 -0.09
CA THR A 144 -0.10 -4.98 -0.63
C THR A 144 -0.46 -6.45 -0.83
N LEU A 145 0.45 -7.27 -1.38
CA LEU A 145 0.27 -8.71 -1.53
C LEU A 145 0.13 -9.41 -0.17
N ALA A 146 0.97 -9.08 0.81
CA ALA A 146 0.88 -9.65 2.15
C ALA A 146 -0.44 -9.25 2.84
N ALA A 147 -0.87 -7.99 2.70
CA ALA A 147 -2.15 -7.53 3.22
C ALA A 147 -3.34 -8.29 2.61
N SER A 148 -3.32 -8.55 1.31
CA SER A 148 -4.37 -9.34 0.64
C SER A 148 -4.42 -10.79 1.13
N ALA A 149 -3.27 -11.37 1.44
CA ALA A 149 -3.12 -12.76 1.85
C ALA A 149 -3.20 -12.96 3.38
N THR A 150 -3.50 -11.94 4.16
CA THR A 150 -3.50 -11.97 5.65
C THR A 150 -4.12 -13.23 6.27
N PRO A 151 -5.25 -13.80 5.78
CA PRO A 151 -5.82 -15.01 6.35
C PRO A 151 -4.98 -16.29 6.11
N PHE A 152 -4.04 -16.24 5.16
CA PHE A 152 -3.30 -17.41 4.67
C PHE A 152 -1.81 -17.35 4.95
N ILE A 153 -1.32 -16.26 5.55
CA ILE A 153 0.11 -16.06 5.82
C ILE A 153 0.36 -15.86 7.32
N THR A 154 1.57 -16.18 7.73
CA THR A 154 2.02 -16.05 9.14
C THR A 154 2.59 -14.65 9.40
N GLY A 155 2.70 -14.27 10.67
CA GLY A 155 3.34 -13.02 11.08
C GLY A 155 4.79 -12.89 10.56
N TRP A 156 5.51 -14.01 10.41
CA TRP A 156 6.86 -14.01 9.83
C TRP A 156 6.84 -13.57 8.36
N GLN A 157 5.88 -14.03 7.57
CA GLN A 157 5.74 -13.64 6.16
C GLN A 157 5.34 -12.17 6.02
N HIS A 158 4.48 -11.65 6.91
CA HIS A 158 4.18 -10.22 7.00
C HIS A 158 5.43 -9.39 7.29
N ASN A 159 6.24 -9.80 8.28
CA ASN A 159 7.48 -9.10 8.62
C ASN A 159 8.47 -9.11 7.45
N LYS A 160 8.58 -10.21 6.72
CA LYS A 160 9.43 -10.30 5.52
C LYS A 160 8.92 -9.41 4.39
N ALA A 161 7.61 -9.36 4.15
CA ALA A 161 7.03 -8.48 3.15
C ALA A 161 7.33 -7.01 3.47
N ARG A 162 7.24 -6.62 4.74
CA ARG A 162 7.58 -5.28 5.22
C ARG A 162 9.08 -4.97 5.08
N GLU A 163 9.97 -5.93 5.40
CA GLU A 163 11.42 -5.79 5.22
C GLU A 163 11.81 -5.61 3.74
N TRP A 164 11.11 -6.29 2.82
CA TRP A 164 11.31 -6.17 1.37
C TRP A 164 10.62 -4.97 0.76
N GLY A 165 9.64 -4.42 1.43
CA GLY A 165 8.96 -3.18 1.08
C GLY A 165 9.87 -1.97 1.33
N SER A 166 9.46 -1.10 2.22
CA SER A 166 10.14 0.16 2.46
C SER A 166 11.04 0.17 3.69
N GLY A 167 10.72 -0.62 4.72
CA GLY A 167 11.38 -0.45 6.03
C GLY A 167 11.34 1.00 6.55
N ASP A 168 11.99 1.25 7.67
CA ASP A 168 12.01 2.61 8.26
C ASP A 168 12.80 3.61 7.41
N ALA A 169 13.92 3.18 6.80
CA ALA A 169 14.71 4.02 5.91
C ALA A 169 13.95 4.40 4.62
N GLY A 170 13.03 3.55 4.17
CA GLY A 170 12.21 3.81 2.99
C GLY A 170 11.22 4.95 3.19
N VAL A 171 10.65 5.10 4.38
CA VAL A 171 9.70 6.19 4.66
C VAL A 171 10.35 7.55 4.48
N LEU A 172 11.53 7.76 5.03
CA LEU A 172 12.30 9.00 4.84
C LEU A 172 12.73 9.21 3.38
N ALA A 173 13.10 8.15 2.68
CA ALA A 173 13.43 8.23 1.26
C ALA A 173 12.22 8.68 0.42
N TYR A 174 11.01 8.24 0.75
CA TYR A 174 9.79 8.69 0.09
C TYR A 174 9.43 10.13 0.43
N ASP A 175 9.68 10.57 1.68
CA ASP A 175 9.49 11.97 2.06
C ASP A 175 10.40 12.88 1.23
N ILE A 176 11.70 12.57 1.15
CA ILE A 176 12.69 13.32 0.38
C ILE A 176 12.34 13.30 -1.12
N SER A 177 11.94 12.14 -1.66
CA SER A 177 11.57 12.01 -3.07
C SER A 177 10.28 12.77 -3.39
N GLY A 178 9.29 12.75 -2.50
CA GLY A 178 8.06 13.51 -2.63
C GLY A 178 8.31 15.02 -2.63
N VAL A 179 9.18 15.48 -1.73
CA VAL A 179 9.65 16.88 -1.71
C VAL A 179 10.39 17.21 -3.00
N GLY A 180 11.21 16.31 -3.53
CA GLY A 180 11.88 16.48 -4.82
C GLY A 180 10.90 16.67 -5.98
N LEU A 181 9.74 16.02 -5.93
CA LEU A 181 8.68 16.14 -6.92
C LEU A 181 7.96 17.51 -6.85
N THR A 182 7.57 17.95 -5.65
CA THR A 182 6.90 19.25 -5.44
C THR A 182 7.85 20.42 -5.43
N ARG A 183 9.14 20.20 -5.12
CA ARG A 183 10.15 21.23 -4.85
C ARG A 183 9.74 22.20 -3.73
N TYR A 184 8.87 21.76 -2.84
CA TYR A 184 8.34 22.57 -1.74
C TYR A 184 8.28 21.77 -0.43
N PRO A 185 9.42 21.68 0.31
CA PRO A 185 9.49 20.94 1.58
C PRO A 185 8.43 21.34 2.61
N PRO A 186 8.05 22.65 2.75
CA PRO A 186 7.06 23.04 3.75
C PRO A 186 5.69 22.39 3.56
N GLY A 187 5.30 21.98 2.34
CA GLY A 187 4.01 21.35 2.07
C GLY A 187 3.85 20.03 2.83
N LEU A 188 4.76 19.08 2.60
CA LEU A 188 4.73 17.80 3.31
C LEU A 188 4.97 17.95 4.82
N ARG A 189 5.90 18.84 5.22
CA ARG A 189 6.18 19.10 6.62
C ARG A 189 4.95 19.60 7.36
N SER A 190 4.29 20.67 6.89
CA SER A 190 3.08 21.20 7.51
C SER A 190 1.95 20.19 7.54
N ALA A 191 1.84 19.33 6.50
CA ALA A 191 0.88 18.23 6.50
C ALA A 191 1.14 17.27 7.67
N LEU A 192 2.39 16.85 7.88
CA LEU A 192 2.75 15.95 8.99
C LEU A 192 2.54 16.61 10.36
N GLU A 193 2.90 17.90 10.51
CA GLU A 193 2.64 18.69 11.73
C GLU A 193 1.12 18.77 12.02
N ARG A 194 0.28 18.92 10.99
CA ARG A 194 -1.17 18.99 11.14
C ARG A 194 -1.82 17.63 11.43
N ILE A 195 -1.21 16.54 10.96
CA ILE A 195 -1.65 15.17 11.23
C ILE A 195 -1.20 14.74 12.64
N ASP A 196 -0.10 15.28 13.14
CA ASP A 196 0.40 14.95 14.48
C ASP A 196 -0.66 15.23 15.55
N GLY A 197 -0.84 14.30 16.47
CA GLY A 197 -1.88 14.35 17.49
C GLY A 197 -3.30 13.99 17.02
N ARG A 198 -3.51 13.69 15.72
CA ARG A 198 -4.79 13.19 15.19
C ARG A 198 -4.78 11.66 15.10
N SER A 199 -5.98 11.08 15.03
CA SER A 199 -6.10 9.66 14.70
C SER A 199 -5.64 9.41 13.27
N THR A 200 -4.79 8.41 13.09
CA THR A 200 -4.30 7.95 11.78
C THR A 200 -4.64 6.49 11.53
N ASP A 201 -5.22 5.81 12.52
CA ASP A 201 -5.54 4.39 12.46
C ASP A 201 -6.88 4.18 11.73
N ILE A 202 -6.89 3.23 10.80
CA ILE A 202 -8.06 2.90 9.98
C ILE A 202 -8.37 1.42 10.17
N ALA A 203 -9.63 1.12 10.45
CA ALA A 203 -10.11 -0.24 10.61
C ALA A 203 -9.80 -1.08 9.36
N GLY A 204 -9.23 -2.27 9.54
CA GLY A 204 -8.81 -3.14 8.46
C GLY A 204 -7.50 -2.75 7.77
N GLY A 205 -6.89 -1.62 8.15
CA GLY A 205 -5.66 -1.09 7.58
C GLY A 205 -4.37 -1.56 8.26
N GLU A 206 -4.46 -2.30 9.36
CA GLU A 206 -3.30 -2.69 10.18
C GLU A 206 -2.29 -3.56 9.41
N SER A 207 -2.79 -4.33 8.44
CA SER A 207 -1.95 -5.22 7.64
C SER A 207 -1.19 -4.52 6.50
N LEU A 208 -1.52 -3.27 6.20
CA LEU A 208 -0.90 -2.49 5.12
C LEU A 208 0.42 -1.82 5.50
N GLY A 209 0.72 -1.77 6.80
CA GLY A 209 2.02 -1.30 7.28
C GLY A 209 2.49 0.02 6.67
N ALA A 210 3.61 -0.01 5.98
CA ALA A 210 4.23 1.17 5.37
C ALA A 210 3.53 1.67 4.08
N ALA A 211 2.47 1.03 3.60
CA ALA A 211 1.65 1.59 2.52
C ALA A 211 0.96 2.89 2.95
N TRP A 212 0.70 3.05 4.25
CA TRP A 212 0.18 4.29 4.82
C TRP A 212 1.24 5.41 4.85
N LEU A 213 0.80 6.65 4.72
CA LEU A 213 1.62 7.84 5.00
C LEU A 213 2.13 7.83 6.44
N VAL A 214 1.21 7.53 7.38
CA VAL A 214 1.52 7.29 8.79
C VAL A 214 1.14 5.85 9.12
N PRO A 215 2.11 4.93 9.19
CA PRO A 215 1.85 3.52 9.53
C PRO A 215 1.19 3.37 10.91
N PRO A 216 0.50 2.25 11.18
CA PRO A 216 -0.09 1.95 12.48
C PRO A 216 0.91 2.00 13.62
N ALA A 217 0.44 2.20 14.84
CA ALA A 217 1.27 2.26 16.04
C ALA A 217 2.20 1.02 16.16
N GLY A 218 3.47 1.26 16.51
CA GLY A 218 4.51 0.23 16.59
C GLY A 218 5.19 -0.11 15.26
N GLN A 219 4.76 0.49 14.15
CA GLN A 219 5.35 0.31 12.80
C GLN A 219 5.78 1.63 12.18
N ARG A 220 5.67 2.73 12.89
CA ARG A 220 5.90 4.09 12.35
C ARG A 220 7.29 4.60 12.70
N VAL A 221 7.92 5.28 11.74
CA VAL A 221 8.98 6.23 12.04
C VAL A 221 8.33 7.39 12.80
N PRO A 222 8.88 7.85 13.92
CA PRO A 222 8.32 8.98 14.66
C PRO A 222 8.09 10.19 13.77
N LEU A 223 6.94 10.84 13.90
CA LEU A 223 6.59 11.99 13.04
C LEU A 223 7.51 13.18 13.28
N ASP A 224 7.90 13.42 14.54
CA ASP A 224 8.88 14.43 14.93
C ASP A 224 10.20 14.28 14.18
N HIS A 225 10.73 13.07 14.07
CA HIS A 225 11.95 12.81 13.30
C HIS A 225 11.77 13.08 11.80
N ARG A 226 10.62 12.70 11.20
CA ARG A 226 10.32 13.01 9.80
C ARG A 226 10.21 14.51 9.57
N ILE A 227 9.55 15.22 10.48
CA ILE A 227 9.41 16.68 10.45
C ILE A 227 10.79 17.35 10.55
N GLU A 228 11.65 16.87 11.47
CA GLU A 228 13.01 17.37 11.64
C GLU A 228 13.83 17.23 10.34
N VAL A 229 13.82 16.06 9.71
CA VAL A 229 14.51 15.84 8.42
C VAL A 229 13.99 16.77 7.33
N LEU A 230 12.69 17.05 7.30
CA LEU A 230 12.08 17.97 6.32
C LEU A 230 12.41 19.45 6.61
N TRP A 231 12.84 19.78 7.81
CA TRP A 231 13.37 21.12 8.16
C TRP A 231 14.77 21.37 7.60
N GLU A 232 15.52 20.31 7.35
CA GLU A 232 16.90 20.41 6.84
C GLU A 232 16.97 20.53 5.30
N LEU A 233 15.82 20.34 4.60
CA LEU A 233 15.69 20.41 3.13
C LEU A 233 15.27 21.81 2.67
#